data_228dfe6af8ff32ad848a97d25efd5d1b
#
_entry.id   228dfe6af8ff32ad848a97d25efd5d1b
#
_cell.length_a   1.000
_cell.length_b   1.000
_cell.length_c   1.000
_cell.angle_alpha   90.00
_cell.angle_beta   90.00
_cell.angle_gamma   90.00
#
_symmetry.space_group_name_H-M   'P 1'
#
loop_
_entity.id
_entity.type
_entity.pdbx_description
1 polymer ?
#
loop_
_entity_poly.entity_id
_entity_poly.type
_entity_poly.pdbx_seq_one_letter_code
_entity_poly.pdbx_strand_id
1 'polypeptide(L)'
;LHLCDRRQRQMCIRDSSKRLQRSVSTALRDQRQGGKQTGLLIGKRLNQHALHRTDGRIFYNSRLPTEPINLSVGLLIDESGSMCSNDRITRARATAIVIQDFCESLGIPLLVVGHTAWSSHVELFSYSDFDTYDKNNRYRLMDMSARDCNRDGAALRFVAEKLSKQTSEVKILMIICDGQPNDDGYSGSAAEADLRGIKLEYARKGVKIYAAAIGEDRPRIERIYGDGYLDITNLQELPVMLTNLIVRSLPR
;
A
#
# COMPACT_ATOMS: atom_id res chain seq x y z
N LEU A 1 2.30 -32.85 9.47
CA LEU A 1 2.41 -31.96 8.30
C LEU A 1 1.98 -30.52 8.61
N HIS A 2 0.94 -30.28 9.42
CA HIS A 2 0.43 -28.92 9.66
C HIS A 2 1.33 -28.01 10.54
N LEU A 3 2.12 -28.54 11.45
CA LEU A 3 2.95 -27.72 12.36
C LEU A 3 4.21 -27.18 11.67
N CYS A 4 4.84 -27.95 10.80
CA CYS A 4 6.00 -27.49 10.02
C CYS A 4 5.59 -26.38 9.05
N ASP A 5 4.44 -26.53 8.40
CA ASP A 5 3.91 -25.54 7.46
C ASP A 5 3.59 -24.19 8.14
N ARG A 6 2.99 -24.21 9.33
CA ARG A 6 2.74 -22.99 10.12
C ARG A 6 4.02 -22.26 10.54
N ARG A 7 5.03 -22.98 11.02
CA ARG A 7 6.33 -22.38 11.38
C ARG A 7 7.05 -21.80 10.18
N GLN A 8 7.01 -22.49 9.05
CA GLN A 8 7.63 -22.06 7.81
C GLN A 8 6.94 -20.80 7.26
N ARG A 9 5.60 -20.72 7.29
CA ARG A 9 4.83 -19.52 6.92
C ARG A 9 5.13 -18.34 7.85
N GLN A 10 5.21 -18.55 9.16
CA GLN A 10 5.59 -17.50 10.12
C GLN A 10 7.02 -16.98 9.88
N MET A 11 7.95 -17.86 9.55
CA MET A 11 9.33 -17.45 9.20
C MET A 11 9.33 -16.61 7.91
N CYS A 12 8.61 -17.03 6.86
CA CYS A 12 8.51 -16.29 5.61
C CYS A 12 7.90 -14.90 5.79
N ILE A 13 6.85 -14.77 6.59
CA ILE A 13 6.21 -13.47 6.91
C ILE A 13 7.21 -12.56 7.63
N ARG A 14 7.89 -13.06 8.65
CA ARG A 14 8.86 -12.29 9.44
C ARG A 14 10.07 -11.86 8.60
N ASP A 15 10.55 -12.71 7.70
CA ASP A 15 11.67 -12.37 6.81
C ASP A 15 11.24 -11.34 5.76
N SER A 16 10.03 -11.44 5.24
CA SER A 16 9.45 -10.46 4.31
C SER A 16 9.31 -9.09 4.97
N SER A 17 8.80 -9.03 6.20
CA SER A 17 8.68 -7.79 6.98
C SER A 17 10.07 -7.16 7.21
N LYS A 18 11.08 -7.93 7.64
CA LYS A 18 12.45 -7.42 7.83
C LYS A 18 13.10 -6.94 6.54
N ARG A 19 12.86 -7.62 5.40
CA ARG A 19 13.34 -7.17 4.09
C ARG A 19 12.72 -5.82 3.72
N LEU A 20 11.41 -5.69 3.88
CA LEU A 20 10.69 -4.44 3.63
C LEU A 20 11.25 -3.30 4.49
N GLN A 21 11.41 -3.54 5.80
CA GLN A 21 11.97 -2.56 6.73
C GLN A 21 13.36 -2.07 6.27
N ARG A 22 14.26 -2.97 5.92
CA ARG A 22 15.62 -2.62 5.46
C ARG A 22 15.58 -1.83 4.15
N SER A 23 14.83 -2.31 3.17
CA SER A 23 14.75 -1.68 1.85
C SER A 23 14.17 -0.27 1.93
N VAL A 24 13.06 -0.10 2.65
CA VAL A 24 12.42 1.21 2.80
C VAL A 24 13.28 2.13 3.68
N SER A 25 13.83 1.64 4.80
CA SER A 25 14.71 2.44 5.64
C SER A 25 15.93 2.95 4.88
N THR A 26 16.51 2.15 3.99
CA THR A 26 17.63 2.57 3.14
C THR A 26 17.17 3.63 2.14
N ALA A 27 16.07 3.40 1.43
CA ALA A 27 15.52 4.36 0.47
C ALA A 27 15.15 5.70 1.12
N LEU A 28 14.56 5.66 2.32
CA LEU A 28 14.24 6.84 3.11
C LEU A 28 15.49 7.56 3.63
N ARG A 29 16.53 6.81 4.00
CA ARG A 29 17.80 7.38 4.45
C ARG A 29 18.50 8.11 3.32
N ASP A 30 18.56 7.52 2.12
CA ASP A 30 19.17 8.15 0.94
C ASP A 30 18.48 9.46 0.59
N GLN A 31 17.16 9.54 0.75
CA GLN A 31 16.43 10.79 0.57
C GLN A 31 16.70 11.82 1.69
N ARG A 32 16.81 11.36 2.95
CA ARG A 32 17.08 12.23 4.11
C ARG A 32 18.48 12.85 4.10
N GLN A 33 19.50 12.13 3.62
CA GLN A 33 20.88 12.60 3.65
C GLN A 33 21.16 13.76 2.70
N GLY A 34 20.19 14.13 1.86
CA GLY A 34 20.43 15.10 0.80
C GLY A 34 21.51 14.58 -0.15
N GLY A 35 21.37 14.76 -1.40
CA GLY A 35 22.32 14.27 -2.41
C GLY A 35 22.90 15.39 -3.24
N LYS A 36 24.11 15.17 -3.78
CA LYS A 36 24.62 15.99 -4.87
C LYS A 36 24.07 15.44 -6.18
N GLN A 37 23.20 16.17 -6.84
CA GLN A 37 22.79 15.86 -8.20
C GLN A 37 23.85 16.42 -9.15
N THR A 38 24.79 15.59 -9.57
CA THR A 38 25.93 15.97 -10.42
C THR A 38 25.60 15.79 -11.91
N GLY A 39 26.43 16.39 -12.78
CA GLY A 39 26.27 16.22 -14.23
C GLY A 39 25.12 17.04 -14.80
N LEU A 40 24.87 18.22 -14.26
CA LEU A 40 23.86 19.14 -14.75
C LEU A 40 24.50 20.16 -15.69
N LEU A 41 23.76 20.57 -16.73
CA LEU A 41 24.14 21.71 -17.61
C LEU A 41 24.00 23.05 -16.91
N ILE A 42 23.06 23.15 -15.95
CA ILE A 42 22.80 24.34 -15.14
C ILE A 42 22.59 23.90 -13.70
N GLY A 43 23.23 24.54 -12.74
CA GLY A 43 23.13 24.22 -11.33
C GLY A 43 23.65 25.32 -10.42
N LYS A 44 23.36 25.25 -9.12
CA LYS A 44 23.75 26.26 -8.13
C LYS A 44 25.25 26.26 -7.81
N ARG A 45 25.97 25.18 -8.09
CA ARG A 45 27.39 25.01 -7.76
C ARG A 45 28.13 24.30 -8.89
N LEU A 46 29.42 24.65 -9.07
CA LEU A 46 30.34 24.02 -10.00
C LEU A 46 31.00 22.80 -9.39
N ASN A 47 31.01 21.69 -10.14
CA ASN A 47 31.75 20.48 -9.77
C ASN A 47 33.20 20.60 -10.27
N GLN A 48 34.14 20.91 -9.40
CA GLN A 48 35.54 21.08 -9.73
C GLN A 48 36.15 19.84 -10.41
N HIS A 49 35.68 18.63 -10.05
CA HIS A 49 36.14 17.39 -10.66
C HIS A 49 35.57 17.13 -12.05
N ALA A 50 34.58 17.89 -12.49
CA ALA A 50 33.96 17.77 -13.80
C ALA A 50 34.34 18.88 -14.78
N LEU A 51 35.24 19.81 -14.40
CA LEU A 51 35.66 20.94 -15.24
C LEU A 51 36.38 20.52 -16.53
N HIS A 52 36.91 19.29 -16.57
CA HIS A 52 37.55 18.73 -17.77
C HIS A 52 36.54 18.22 -18.80
N ARG A 53 35.25 18.21 -18.49
CA ARG A 53 34.21 17.67 -19.37
C ARG A 53 33.83 18.70 -20.44
N THR A 54 33.82 18.25 -21.67
CA THR A 54 33.47 19.04 -22.85
C THR A 54 31.97 19.10 -23.12
N ASP A 55 31.18 18.24 -22.43
CA ASP A 55 29.72 18.17 -22.57
C ASP A 55 28.94 19.25 -21.80
N GLY A 56 29.65 20.17 -21.14
CA GLY A 56 29.07 21.27 -20.36
C GLY A 56 28.36 20.85 -19.07
N ARG A 57 28.34 19.53 -18.71
CA ARG A 57 27.72 19.02 -17.52
C ARG A 57 28.59 19.15 -16.28
N ILE A 58 28.97 20.38 -15.98
CA ILE A 58 29.93 20.74 -14.91
C ILE A 58 29.26 21.20 -13.63
N PHE A 59 27.93 21.34 -13.61
CA PHE A 59 27.22 21.85 -12.46
C PHE A 59 26.66 20.70 -11.57
N TYR A 60 26.44 21.07 -10.31
CA TYR A 60 25.67 20.23 -9.38
C TYR A 60 24.75 21.08 -8.50
N ASN A 61 23.65 20.44 -8.07
CA ASN A 61 22.79 20.93 -7.03
C ASN A 61 22.96 20.08 -5.77
N SER A 62 23.13 20.71 -4.63
CA SER A 62 23.08 20.07 -3.33
C SER A 62 21.62 20.09 -2.87
N ARG A 63 21.02 18.92 -2.66
CA ARG A 63 19.74 18.82 -1.97
C ARG A 63 20.03 18.91 -0.47
N LEU A 64 19.34 19.79 0.23
CA LEU A 64 19.36 19.83 1.67
C LEU A 64 18.78 18.52 2.23
N PRO A 65 19.23 18.04 3.41
CA PRO A 65 18.57 16.96 4.12
C PRO A 65 17.08 17.28 4.26
N THR A 66 16.22 16.37 3.79
CA THR A 66 14.79 16.54 3.89
C THR A 66 14.32 15.99 5.25
N GLU A 67 13.32 16.62 5.83
CA GLU A 67 12.67 16.12 7.04
C GLU A 67 12.18 14.66 6.88
N PRO A 68 12.02 13.89 7.98
CA PRO A 68 11.51 12.54 7.90
C PRO A 68 10.16 12.53 7.18
N ILE A 69 10.04 11.66 6.18
CA ILE A 69 8.82 11.55 5.40
C ILE A 69 7.67 11.17 6.31
N ASN A 70 6.68 12.01 6.34
CA ASN A 70 5.47 11.81 7.09
C ASN A 70 4.48 11.01 6.20
N LEU A 71 4.43 9.69 6.42
CA LEU A 71 3.63 8.73 5.67
C LEU A 71 2.52 8.17 6.56
N SER A 72 1.30 8.06 6.04
CA SER A 72 0.22 7.28 6.63
C SER A 72 -0.29 6.23 5.64
N VAL A 73 -0.63 5.07 6.15
CA VAL A 73 -1.07 3.93 5.36
C VAL A 73 -2.48 3.51 5.77
N GLY A 74 -3.35 3.32 4.79
CA GLY A 74 -4.65 2.67 4.93
C GLY A 74 -4.64 1.33 4.20
N LEU A 75 -5.19 0.30 4.81
CA LEU A 75 -5.36 -1.01 4.22
C LEU A 75 -6.84 -1.39 4.29
N LEU A 76 -7.44 -1.61 3.14
CA LEU A 76 -8.80 -2.12 3.00
C LEU A 76 -8.75 -3.55 2.48
N ILE A 77 -9.47 -4.45 3.11
CA ILE A 77 -9.42 -5.88 2.79
C ILE A 77 -10.83 -6.34 2.46
N ASP A 78 -10.98 -6.91 1.28
CA ASP A 78 -12.19 -7.56 0.86
C ASP A 78 -12.34 -8.89 1.62
N GLU A 79 -13.42 -9.03 2.37
CA GLU A 79 -13.81 -10.24 3.08
C GLU A 79 -15.05 -10.90 2.45
N SER A 80 -15.26 -10.69 1.16
CA SER A 80 -16.35 -11.35 0.43
C SER A 80 -16.13 -12.85 0.28
N GLY A 81 -17.20 -13.58 -0.01
CA GLY A 81 -17.19 -15.03 -0.16
C GLY A 81 -16.23 -15.55 -1.23
N SER A 82 -16.01 -14.78 -2.30
CA SER A 82 -15.07 -15.11 -3.37
C SER A 82 -13.61 -15.21 -2.88
N MET A 83 -13.28 -14.50 -1.80
CA MET A 83 -11.96 -14.56 -1.16
C MET A 83 -11.65 -15.89 -0.48
N CYS A 84 -12.64 -16.77 -0.30
CA CYS A 84 -12.43 -18.15 0.18
C CYS A 84 -11.66 -19.00 -0.83
N SER A 85 -11.76 -18.69 -2.12
CA SER A 85 -11.15 -19.46 -3.20
C SER A 85 -9.65 -19.15 -3.33
N ASN A 86 -8.86 -20.16 -3.77
CA ASN A 86 -7.44 -19.99 -4.12
C ASN A 86 -6.56 -19.38 -3.01
N ASP A 87 -6.89 -19.65 -1.74
CA ASP A 87 -6.11 -19.13 -0.59
C ASP A 87 -6.06 -17.58 -0.52
N ARG A 88 -6.99 -16.87 -1.20
CA ARG A 88 -6.97 -15.40 -1.29
C ARG A 88 -7.00 -14.74 0.07
N ILE A 89 -7.95 -15.12 0.94
CA ILE A 89 -8.06 -14.54 2.29
C ILE A 89 -6.82 -14.82 3.16
N THR A 90 -6.19 -15.98 3.02
CA THR A 90 -4.96 -16.32 3.74
C THR A 90 -3.80 -15.46 3.28
N ARG A 91 -3.69 -15.21 1.97
CA ARG A 91 -2.67 -14.33 1.39
C ARG A 91 -2.92 -12.88 1.76
N ALA A 92 -4.18 -12.42 1.73
CA ALA A 92 -4.56 -11.09 2.19
C ALA A 92 -4.17 -10.85 3.65
N ARG A 93 -4.47 -11.83 4.54
CA ARG A 93 -4.06 -11.80 5.94
C ARG A 93 -2.54 -11.75 6.10
N ALA A 94 -1.79 -12.57 5.37
CA ALA A 94 -0.34 -12.56 5.42
C ALA A 94 0.23 -11.21 4.97
N THR A 95 -0.33 -10.61 3.91
CA THR A 95 0.04 -9.28 3.43
C THR A 95 -0.25 -8.21 4.49
N ALA A 96 -1.43 -8.26 5.12
CA ALA A 96 -1.80 -7.33 6.19
C ALA A 96 -0.82 -7.41 7.37
N ILE A 97 -0.43 -8.61 7.79
CA ILE A 97 0.55 -8.81 8.88
C ILE A 97 1.92 -8.21 8.49
N VAL A 98 2.40 -8.43 7.26
CA VAL A 98 3.68 -7.87 6.79
C VAL A 98 3.64 -6.34 6.80
N ILE A 99 2.55 -5.74 6.32
CA ILE A 99 2.37 -4.29 6.30
C ILE A 99 2.26 -3.74 7.72
N GLN A 100 1.54 -4.41 8.60
CA GLN A 100 1.40 -4.00 10.00
C GLN A 100 2.75 -4.03 10.72
N ASP A 101 3.48 -5.14 10.66
CA ASP A 101 4.83 -5.25 11.27
C ASP A 101 5.78 -4.17 10.73
N PHE A 102 5.69 -3.87 9.43
CA PHE A 102 6.47 -2.81 8.80
C PHE A 102 6.10 -1.43 9.35
N CYS A 103 4.82 -1.08 9.38
CA CYS A 103 4.34 0.21 9.87
C CYS A 103 4.66 0.41 11.36
N GLU A 104 4.43 -0.61 12.18
CA GLU A 104 4.76 -0.59 13.62
C GLU A 104 6.26 -0.35 13.85
N SER A 105 7.13 -1.01 13.07
CA SER A 105 8.57 -0.89 13.25
C SER A 105 9.14 0.49 12.90
N LEU A 106 8.47 1.23 12.02
CA LEU A 106 8.87 2.57 11.57
C LEU A 106 8.03 3.68 12.20
N GLY A 107 7.06 3.35 13.06
CA GLY A 107 6.16 4.32 13.66
C GLY A 107 5.23 4.99 12.65
N ILE A 108 4.87 4.29 11.57
CA ILE A 108 3.96 4.79 10.53
C ILE A 108 2.53 4.54 10.98
N PRO A 109 1.66 5.59 11.02
CA PRO A 109 0.24 5.42 11.31
C PRO A 109 -0.43 4.48 10.29
N LEU A 110 -1.14 3.47 10.80
CA LEU A 110 -1.78 2.44 9.98
C LEU A 110 -3.24 2.25 10.37
N LEU A 111 -4.12 2.32 9.37
CA LEU A 111 -5.52 1.92 9.47
C LEU A 111 -5.72 0.61 8.70
N VAL A 112 -6.28 -0.41 9.34
CA VAL A 112 -6.63 -1.70 8.70
C VAL A 112 -8.10 -1.97 8.91
N VAL A 113 -8.83 -2.09 7.81
CA VAL A 113 -10.27 -2.33 7.80
C VAL A 113 -10.58 -3.48 6.85
N GLY A 114 -11.30 -4.48 7.33
CA GLY A 114 -11.97 -5.47 6.49
C GLY A 114 -13.38 -5.02 6.15
N HIS A 115 -13.95 -5.49 5.06
CA HIS A 115 -15.34 -5.21 4.72
C HIS A 115 -16.02 -6.39 4.03
N THR A 116 -17.31 -6.49 4.26
CA THR A 116 -18.24 -7.34 3.52
C THR A 116 -19.55 -6.57 3.31
N ALA A 117 -20.43 -7.09 2.48
CA ALA A 117 -21.76 -6.51 2.27
C ALA A 117 -22.84 -7.57 2.42
N TRP A 118 -23.99 -7.17 2.95
CA TRP A 118 -25.16 -7.98 3.05
C TRP A 118 -26.41 -7.12 2.78
N SER A 119 -27.20 -7.49 1.79
CA SER A 119 -28.48 -6.83 1.48
C SER A 119 -28.37 -5.29 1.46
N SER A 120 -27.41 -4.75 0.71
CA SER A 120 -27.11 -3.31 0.58
C SER A 120 -26.51 -2.63 1.82
N HIS A 121 -26.22 -3.35 2.87
CA HIS A 121 -25.49 -2.87 4.03
C HIS A 121 -24.02 -3.27 3.91
N VAL A 122 -23.14 -2.36 4.26
CA VAL A 122 -21.69 -2.63 4.32
C VAL A 122 -21.28 -2.77 5.77
N GLU A 123 -20.71 -3.91 6.10
CA GLU A 123 -20.11 -4.15 7.41
C GLU A 123 -18.62 -3.88 7.34
N LEU A 124 -18.10 -3.16 8.32
CA LEU A 124 -16.69 -2.80 8.42
C LEU A 124 -16.09 -3.39 9.69
N PHE A 125 -14.99 -4.12 9.53
CA PHE A 125 -14.24 -4.74 10.62
C PHE A 125 -12.97 -3.95 10.87
N SER A 126 -12.86 -3.26 12.00
CA SER A 126 -11.67 -2.49 12.36
C SER A 126 -10.65 -3.37 13.05
N TYR A 127 -9.53 -3.64 12.38
CA TYR A 127 -8.40 -4.40 12.92
C TYR A 127 -7.34 -3.52 13.54
N SER A 128 -7.11 -2.32 13.00
CA SER A 128 -6.23 -1.29 13.53
C SER A 128 -6.77 0.09 13.16
N ASP A 129 -6.62 1.09 14.03
CA ASP A 129 -6.99 2.47 13.74
C ASP A 129 -5.80 3.40 14.04
N PHE A 130 -5.76 4.57 13.41
CA PHE A 130 -4.69 5.55 13.56
C PHE A 130 -4.50 6.02 15.01
N ASP A 131 -5.60 6.10 15.74
CA ASP A 131 -5.63 6.70 17.08
C ASP A 131 -5.48 5.67 18.21
N THR A 132 -5.46 4.39 17.90
CA THR A 132 -5.38 3.31 18.88
C THR A 132 -4.14 2.47 18.68
N TYR A 133 -3.13 2.70 19.54
CA TYR A 133 -2.00 1.80 19.65
C TYR A 133 -2.36 0.65 20.61
N ASP A 134 -2.69 -0.52 20.03
CA ASP A 134 -2.89 -1.74 20.80
C ASP A 134 -1.88 -2.80 20.32
N LYS A 135 -1.04 -3.29 21.23
CA LYS A 135 -0.09 -4.37 20.95
C LYS A 135 -0.75 -5.66 20.45
N ASN A 136 -2.04 -5.81 20.69
CA ASN A 136 -2.83 -6.96 20.28
C ASN A 136 -3.44 -6.83 18.88
N ASN A 137 -3.29 -5.72 18.18
CA ASN A 137 -3.86 -5.50 16.85
C ASN A 137 -3.49 -6.61 15.85
N ARG A 138 -2.25 -7.14 15.93
CA ARG A 138 -1.81 -8.28 15.10
C ARG A 138 -2.66 -9.53 15.29
N TYR A 139 -3.22 -9.75 16.48
CA TYR A 139 -4.07 -10.92 16.75
C TYR A 139 -5.47 -10.74 16.19
N ARG A 140 -5.96 -9.50 16.10
CA ARG A 140 -7.26 -9.20 15.48
C ARG A 140 -7.25 -9.56 13.99
N LEU A 141 -6.11 -9.47 13.31
CA LEU A 141 -5.99 -9.91 11.91
C LEU A 141 -6.25 -11.41 11.72
N MET A 142 -6.18 -12.20 12.80
CA MET A 142 -6.51 -13.64 12.72
C MET A 142 -8.01 -13.90 12.57
N ASP A 143 -8.87 -12.93 12.91
CA ASP A 143 -10.32 -13.03 12.78
C ASP A 143 -10.81 -12.73 11.35
N MET A 144 -9.90 -12.25 10.50
CA MET A 144 -10.17 -12.00 9.09
C MET A 144 -10.61 -13.27 8.39
N SER A 145 -11.79 -13.26 7.76
CA SER A 145 -12.39 -14.43 7.10
C SER A 145 -13.25 -14.02 5.92
N ALA A 146 -13.37 -14.89 4.93
CA ALA A 146 -14.32 -14.68 3.84
C ALA A 146 -15.77 -14.84 4.36
N ARG A 147 -16.66 -13.93 3.96
CA ARG A 147 -18.05 -13.82 4.47
C ARG A 147 -19.06 -13.82 3.32
N ASP A 148 -19.67 -12.67 3.03
CA ASP A 148 -20.80 -12.56 2.12
C ASP A 148 -20.45 -11.84 0.80
N CYS A 149 -21.26 -10.85 0.41
CA CYS A 149 -21.07 -10.04 -0.79
C CYS A 149 -20.04 -8.94 -0.60
N ASN A 150 -19.82 -8.16 -1.65
CA ASN A 150 -18.81 -7.11 -1.65
C ASN A 150 -19.38 -5.82 -2.29
N ARG A 151 -19.25 -4.73 -1.54
CA ARG A 151 -19.57 -3.37 -1.98
C ARG A 151 -18.37 -2.46 -1.71
N ASP A 152 -17.31 -2.65 -2.48
CA ASP A 152 -16.01 -1.99 -2.32
C ASP A 152 -16.12 -0.46 -2.23
N GLY A 153 -16.97 0.15 -3.05
CA GLY A 153 -17.03 1.61 -3.17
C GLY A 153 -17.33 2.32 -1.86
N ALA A 154 -18.31 1.83 -1.09
CA ALA A 154 -18.66 2.43 0.20
C ALA A 154 -17.54 2.28 1.22
N ALA A 155 -16.96 1.08 1.32
CA ALA A 155 -15.84 0.80 2.21
C ALA A 155 -14.59 1.60 1.83
N LEU A 156 -14.30 1.70 0.52
CA LEU A 156 -13.18 2.45 0.00
C LEU A 156 -13.29 3.95 0.32
N ARG A 157 -14.49 4.54 0.16
CA ARG A 157 -14.77 5.93 0.53
C ARG A 157 -14.54 6.16 2.03
N PHE A 158 -15.01 5.25 2.89
CA PHE A 158 -14.85 5.37 4.34
C PHE A 158 -13.37 5.41 4.73
N VAL A 159 -12.56 4.46 4.25
CA VAL A 159 -11.13 4.38 4.58
C VAL A 159 -10.36 5.56 3.95
N ALA A 160 -10.66 5.91 2.70
CA ALA A 160 -10.04 7.03 2.03
C ALA A 160 -10.34 8.38 2.71
N GLU A 161 -11.56 8.57 3.21
CA GLU A 161 -11.95 9.78 3.96
C GLU A 161 -11.21 9.86 5.31
N LYS A 162 -11.12 8.76 6.06
CA LYS A 162 -10.32 8.72 7.29
C LYS A 162 -8.84 9.05 7.02
N LEU A 163 -8.28 8.47 5.96
CA LEU A 163 -6.90 8.70 5.57
C LEU A 163 -6.67 10.13 5.07
N SER A 164 -7.63 10.73 4.36
CA SER A 164 -7.52 12.10 3.86
C SER A 164 -7.36 13.13 4.98
N LYS A 165 -7.93 12.86 6.15
CA LYS A 165 -7.87 13.72 7.35
C LYS A 165 -6.55 13.63 8.11
N GLN A 166 -5.68 12.65 7.79
CA GLN A 166 -4.35 12.58 8.40
C GLN A 166 -3.49 13.75 7.96
N THR A 167 -2.60 14.19 8.84
CA THR A 167 -1.69 15.34 8.59
C THR A 167 -0.48 14.97 7.75
N SER A 168 -0.33 13.68 7.41
CA SER A 168 0.81 13.16 6.67
C SER A 168 0.89 13.73 5.25
N GLU A 169 2.11 13.99 4.77
CA GLU A 169 2.37 14.46 3.40
C GLU A 169 2.04 13.39 2.36
N VAL A 170 2.38 12.14 2.68
CA VAL A 170 2.14 10.99 1.81
C VAL A 170 1.07 10.10 2.42
N LYS A 171 0.00 9.86 1.68
CA LYS A 171 -1.12 9.04 2.08
C LYS A 171 -1.32 7.92 1.08
N ILE A 172 -1.12 6.69 1.52
CA ILE A 172 -1.23 5.51 0.67
C ILE A 172 -2.39 4.65 1.18
N LEU A 173 -3.36 4.39 0.31
CA LEU A 173 -4.43 3.43 0.56
C LEU A 173 -4.24 2.22 -0.36
N MET A 174 -4.14 1.05 0.23
CA MET A 174 -4.08 -0.21 -0.49
C MET A 174 -5.38 -0.99 -0.26
N ILE A 175 -6.03 -1.39 -1.34
CA ILE A 175 -7.14 -2.35 -1.30
C ILE A 175 -6.65 -3.73 -1.72
N ILE A 176 -6.97 -4.75 -0.94
CA ILE A 176 -6.71 -6.16 -1.28
C ILE A 176 -8.05 -6.80 -1.62
N CYS A 177 -8.26 -7.10 -2.88
CA CYS A 177 -9.53 -7.64 -3.40
C CYS A 177 -9.29 -8.56 -4.59
N ASP A 178 -10.32 -9.26 -5.02
CA ASP A 178 -10.33 -10.02 -6.28
C ASP A 178 -10.87 -9.21 -7.48
N GLY A 179 -11.24 -7.93 -7.23
CA GLY A 179 -11.68 -7.00 -8.26
C GLY A 179 -13.08 -7.25 -8.81
N GLN A 180 -13.93 -7.94 -8.06
CA GLN A 180 -15.30 -8.25 -8.46
C GLN A 180 -16.33 -7.67 -7.49
N PRO A 181 -16.67 -6.37 -7.57
CA PRO A 181 -17.80 -5.86 -6.82
C PRO A 181 -19.06 -6.65 -7.19
N ASN A 182 -19.69 -7.24 -6.20
CA ASN A 182 -20.88 -8.06 -6.39
C ASN A 182 -21.83 -7.97 -5.18
N ASP A 183 -22.74 -7.01 -5.27
CA ASP A 183 -23.81 -6.83 -4.32
C ASP A 183 -25.09 -6.34 -5.06
N ASP A 184 -26.24 -6.42 -4.42
CA ASP A 184 -27.51 -5.97 -4.97
C ASP A 184 -27.44 -4.51 -5.44
N GLY A 185 -27.61 -4.30 -6.76
CA GLY A 185 -27.52 -2.97 -7.37
C GLY A 185 -26.10 -2.37 -7.43
N TYR A 186 -25.05 -3.13 -7.09
CA TYR A 186 -23.67 -2.69 -7.15
C TYR A 186 -22.77 -3.75 -7.77
N SER A 187 -22.77 -3.83 -9.10
CA SER A 187 -21.98 -4.83 -9.85
C SER A 187 -21.60 -4.35 -11.24
N GLY A 188 -20.72 -5.08 -11.91
CA GLY A 188 -20.35 -4.87 -13.31
C GLY A 188 -19.73 -3.50 -13.60
N SER A 189 -20.00 -2.96 -14.80
CA SER A 189 -19.38 -1.73 -15.29
C SER A 189 -19.72 -0.48 -14.48
N ALA A 190 -20.90 -0.42 -13.87
CA ALA A 190 -21.31 0.70 -13.04
C ALA A 190 -20.48 0.76 -11.74
N ALA A 191 -20.28 -0.38 -11.08
CA ALA A 191 -19.44 -0.46 -9.90
C ALA A 191 -17.95 -0.18 -10.23
N GLU A 192 -17.46 -0.69 -11.36
CA GLU A 192 -16.09 -0.36 -11.83
C GLU A 192 -15.93 1.15 -12.10
N ALA A 193 -16.94 1.79 -12.67
CA ALA A 193 -16.93 3.24 -12.92
C ALA A 193 -16.93 4.05 -11.61
N ASP A 194 -17.69 3.62 -10.60
CA ASP A 194 -17.69 4.23 -9.28
C ASP A 194 -16.31 4.13 -8.63
N LEU A 195 -15.67 2.94 -8.64
CA LEU A 195 -14.34 2.74 -8.09
C LEU A 195 -13.28 3.63 -8.77
N ARG A 196 -13.33 3.76 -10.11
CA ARG A 196 -12.48 4.72 -10.84
C ARG A 196 -12.74 6.16 -10.41
N GLY A 197 -14.01 6.53 -10.22
CA GLY A 197 -14.41 7.85 -9.74
C GLY A 197 -13.84 8.14 -8.36
N ILE A 198 -13.96 7.20 -7.42
CA ILE A 198 -13.39 7.30 -6.07
C ILE A 198 -11.87 7.50 -6.12
N LYS A 199 -11.17 6.71 -6.93
CA LYS A 199 -9.71 6.85 -7.08
C LYS A 199 -9.34 8.27 -7.52
N LEU A 200 -10.03 8.83 -8.51
CA LEU A 200 -9.79 10.20 -9.00
C LEU A 200 -10.16 11.28 -7.97
N GLU A 201 -11.26 11.09 -7.27
CA GLU A 201 -11.71 12.01 -6.21
C GLU A 201 -10.65 12.13 -5.11
N TYR A 202 -10.23 10.98 -4.56
CA TYR A 202 -9.29 10.98 -3.45
C TYR A 202 -7.83 11.26 -3.86
N ALA A 203 -7.47 11.03 -5.12
CA ALA A 203 -6.20 11.53 -5.65
C ALA A 203 -6.08 13.06 -5.56
N ARG A 204 -7.19 13.79 -5.80
CA ARG A 204 -7.26 15.24 -5.63
C ARG A 204 -7.14 15.67 -4.16
N LYS A 205 -7.54 14.81 -3.22
CA LYS A 205 -7.37 15.00 -1.76
C LYS A 205 -5.99 14.52 -1.26
N GLY A 206 -5.09 14.14 -2.16
CA GLY A 206 -3.73 13.70 -1.83
C GLY A 206 -3.61 12.24 -1.38
N VAL A 207 -4.66 11.43 -1.53
CA VAL A 207 -4.63 10.00 -1.21
C VAL A 207 -4.34 9.19 -2.48
N LYS A 208 -3.27 8.41 -2.46
CA LYS A 208 -2.90 7.51 -3.56
C LYS A 208 -3.48 6.12 -3.31
N ILE A 209 -4.39 5.68 -4.18
CA ILE A 209 -5.07 4.40 -4.05
C ILE A 209 -4.41 3.37 -4.97
N TYR A 210 -4.05 2.24 -4.40
CA TYR A 210 -3.47 1.08 -5.07
C TYR A 210 -4.30 -0.15 -4.80
N ALA A 211 -4.39 -1.05 -5.78
CA ALA A 211 -5.08 -2.33 -5.61
C ALA A 211 -4.07 -3.48 -5.64
N ALA A 212 -4.14 -4.33 -4.64
CA ALA A 212 -3.34 -5.53 -4.55
C ALA A 212 -4.22 -6.74 -4.90
N ALA A 213 -3.87 -7.44 -5.99
CA ALA A 213 -4.62 -8.59 -6.48
C ALA A 213 -3.90 -9.91 -6.21
N ILE A 214 -4.69 -10.96 -6.07
CA ILE A 214 -4.23 -12.31 -5.82
C ILE A 214 -4.76 -13.21 -6.95
N GLY A 215 -3.85 -13.74 -7.79
CA GLY A 215 -4.21 -14.69 -8.83
C GLY A 215 -4.54 -14.08 -10.19
N GLU A 216 -5.53 -14.64 -10.90
CA GLU A 216 -5.81 -14.34 -12.31
C GLU A 216 -6.67 -13.07 -12.54
N ASP A 217 -7.04 -12.34 -11.50
CA ASP A 217 -7.95 -11.18 -11.58
C ASP A 217 -7.26 -9.90 -12.09
N ARG A 218 -5.97 -9.99 -12.43
CA ARG A 218 -5.15 -8.88 -12.92
C ARG A 218 -5.82 -8.01 -13.99
N PRO A 219 -6.37 -8.55 -15.11
CA PRO A 219 -6.91 -7.69 -16.18
C PRO A 219 -8.08 -6.82 -15.71
N ARG A 220 -8.86 -7.32 -14.75
CA ARG A 220 -9.99 -6.58 -14.18
C ARG A 220 -9.54 -5.46 -13.25
N ILE A 221 -8.59 -5.77 -12.38
CA ILE A 221 -8.03 -4.79 -11.44
C ILE A 221 -7.24 -3.70 -12.18
N GLU A 222 -6.47 -4.04 -13.21
CA GLU A 222 -5.80 -3.05 -14.07
C GLU A 222 -6.80 -2.11 -14.75
N ARG A 223 -7.97 -2.60 -15.15
CA ARG A 223 -9.03 -1.78 -15.77
C ARG A 223 -9.61 -0.76 -14.80
N ILE A 224 -9.70 -1.09 -13.51
CA ILE A 224 -10.23 -0.21 -12.45
C ILE A 224 -9.16 0.73 -11.95
N TYR A 225 -7.98 0.21 -11.62
CA TYR A 225 -6.94 0.93 -10.90
C TYR A 225 -5.74 1.34 -11.76
N GLY A 226 -5.66 0.89 -13.03
CA GLY A 226 -4.58 1.25 -13.96
C GLY A 226 -3.20 1.02 -13.36
N ASP A 227 -2.32 2.04 -13.42
CA ASP A 227 -0.95 1.99 -12.88
C ASP A 227 -0.87 1.77 -11.36
N GLY A 228 -2.00 1.82 -10.67
CA GLY A 228 -2.11 1.53 -9.24
C GLY A 228 -2.29 0.05 -8.90
N TYR A 229 -1.96 -0.86 -9.81
CA TYR A 229 -2.04 -2.29 -9.60
C TYR A 229 -0.75 -2.87 -9.00
N LEU A 230 -0.89 -3.81 -8.06
CA LEU A 230 0.17 -4.62 -7.45
C LEU A 230 -0.23 -6.09 -7.48
N ASP A 231 0.65 -6.93 -8.01
CA ASP A 231 0.47 -8.40 -7.97
C ASP A 231 1.08 -8.96 -6.68
N ILE A 232 0.25 -9.42 -5.77
CA ILE A 232 0.68 -10.02 -4.50
C ILE A 232 0.55 -11.56 -4.51
N THR A 233 0.49 -12.17 -5.68
CA THR A 233 0.47 -13.62 -5.81
C THR A 233 1.72 -14.25 -5.21
N ASN A 234 2.88 -13.61 -5.36
CA ASN A 234 4.13 -14.01 -4.74
C ASN A 234 4.48 -13.12 -3.54
N LEU A 235 4.19 -13.59 -2.34
CA LEU A 235 4.48 -12.87 -1.09
C LEU A 235 5.99 -12.60 -0.87
N GLN A 236 6.88 -13.33 -1.53
CA GLN A 236 8.34 -13.10 -1.42
C GLN A 236 8.77 -11.81 -2.13
N GLU A 237 8.03 -11.39 -3.16
CA GLU A 237 8.28 -10.16 -3.92
C GLU A 237 7.60 -8.93 -3.29
N LEU A 238 6.64 -9.15 -2.40
CA LEU A 238 5.89 -8.09 -1.74
C LEU A 238 6.78 -6.99 -1.13
N PRO A 239 7.91 -7.29 -0.44
CA PRO A 239 8.76 -6.25 0.12
C PRO A 239 9.35 -5.31 -0.94
N VAL A 240 9.75 -5.86 -2.08
CA VAL A 240 10.32 -5.07 -3.19
C VAL A 240 9.25 -4.21 -3.84
N MET A 241 8.08 -4.78 -4.07
CA MET A 241 6.94 -4.07 -4.68
C MET A 241 6.45 -2.93 -3.79
N LEU A 242 6.28 -3.15 -2.49
CA LEU A 242 5.89 -2.12 -1.53
C LEU A 242 6.95 -1.03 -1.40
N THR A 243 8.24 -1.39 -1.40
CA THR A 243 9.33 -0.40 -1.39
C THR A 243 9.24 0.50 -2.62
N ASN A 244 9.10 -0.07 -3.81
CA ASN A 244 8.98 0.69 -5.05
C ASN A 244 7.73 1.59 -5.06
N LEU A 245 6.61 1.10 -4.53
CA LEU A 245 5.38 1.86 -4.40
C LEU A 245 5.58 3.06 -3.48
N ILE A 246 6.15 2.86 -2.30
CA ILE A 246 6.43 3.93 -1.34
C ILE A 246 7.36 4.95 -1.97
N VAL A 247 8.50 4.53 -2.54
CA VAL A 247 9.49 5.42 -3.18
C VAL A 247 8.86 6.23 -4.32
N ARG A 248 8.02 5.63 -5.17
CA ARG A 248 7.29 6.36 -6.23
C ARG A 248 6.25 7.33 -5.68
N SER A 249 5.77 7.08 -4.49
CA SER A 249 4.76 7.92 -3.83
C SER A 249 5.34 9.15 -3.15
N LEU A 250 6.66 9.17 -2.93
CA LEU A 250 7.35 10.28 -2.29
C LEU A 250 7.38 11.53 -3.20
N PRO A 251 7.31 12.74 -2.64
CA PRO A 251 7.50 13.97 -3.39
C PRO A 251 8.93 14.01 -3.98
N ARG A 252 9.01 14.37 -5.24
CA ARG A 252 10.30 14.51 -5.96
C ARG A 252 10.95 15.86 -5.70
#